data_8a1cbd804e1ce79a9ea8d6cdb68a6621
#
_entry.id   8a1cbd804e1ce79a9ea8d6cdb68a6621
#
_cell.length_a   1.000
_cell.length_b   1.000
_cell.length_c   1.000
_cell.angle_alpha   90.00
_cell.angle_beta   90.00
_cell.angle_gamma   90.00
#
_symmetry.space_group_name_H-M   'P 1'
#
loop_
_entity.id
_entity.type
_entity.pdbx_description
1 polymer ?
#
loop_
_entity_poly.entity_id
_entity_poly.type
_entity_poly.pdbx_seq_one_letter_code
_entity_poly.pdbx_strand_id
1 'polypeptide(L)'
;MKSIFTFIIAAFLLFPLQAQEKVYTVDNLPKVHLQNKMQYVCNPAGILSQAACDSIDAMLYALEQQTGIETVVAVVPSIGETDCFDFCHQLLNKWGVGKKDK
;
A
#
# COMPACT_ATOMS: atom_id res chain seq x y z
N MET A 1 -4.21 -29.91 33.30
CA MET A 1 -4.77 -30.05 31.98
C MET A 1 -5.70 -28.97 31.61
N LYS A 2 -6.73 -28.77 32.40
CA LYS A 2 -7.69 -27.74 32.05
C LYS A 2 -7.12 -26.36 32.03
N SER A 3 -6.21 -26.06 32.94
CA SER A 3 -5.64 -24.71 32.97
C SER A 3 -4.78 -24.46 31.75
N ILE A 4 -4.11 -25.47 31.24
CA ILE A 4 -3.32 -25.31 30.03
C ILE A 4 -4.22 -25.08 28.83
N PHE A 5 -5.32 -25.80 28.78
CA PHE A 5 -6.27 -25.66 27.70
C PHE A 5 -6.88 -24.24 27.70
N THR A 6 -7.24 -23.77 28.89
CA THR A 6 -7.81 -22.43 29.03
C THR A 6 -6.81 -21.36 28.61
N PHE A 7 -5.56 -21.59 28.95
CA PHE A 7 -4.51 -20.65 28.60
C PHE A 7 -4.36 -20.54 27.08
N ILE A 8 -4.44 -21.66 26.39
CA ILE A 8 -4.34 -21.66 24.94
C ILE A 8 -5.50 -20.90 24.32
N ILE A 9 -6.70 -21.10 24.87
CA ILE A 9 -7.86 -20.39 24.36
C ILE A 9 -7.71 -18.89 24.52
N ALA A 10 -7.17 -18.46 25.68
CA ALA A 10 -6.97 -17.05 25.92
C ALA A 10 -6.00 -16.45 24.91
N ALA A 11 -4.93 -17.17 24.62
CA ALA A 11 -3.96 -16.69 23.64
C ALA A 11 -4.59 -16.57 22.26
N PHE A 12 -5.44 -17.51 21.92
CA PHE A 12 -6.12 -17.49 20.64
C PHE A 12 -7.07 -16.29 20.52
N LEU A 13 -7.72 -15.96 21.62
CA LEU A 13 -8.65 -14.83 21.62
C LEU A 13 -7.96 -13.50 21.45
N LEU A 14 -6.70 -13.41 21.79
CA LEU A 14 -5.96 -12.17 21.59
C LEU A 14 -5.63 -11.92 20.13
N PHE A 15 -5.62 -12.97 19.33
CA PHE A 15 -5.29 -12.85 17.93
C PHE A 15 -6.15 -11.84 17.18
N PRO A 16 -7.47 -11.91 17.26
CA PRO A 16 -8.29 -10.97 16.51
C PRO A 16 -7.99 -9.50 16.80
N LEU A 17 -7.63 -9.20 18.03
CA LEU A 17 -7.32 -7.83 18.39
C LEU A 17 -6.06 -7.33 17.70
N GLN A 18 -5.12 -8.24 17.49
CA GLN A 18 -3.87 -7.88 16.86
C GLN A 18 -4.00 -7.85 15.35
N ALA A 19 -5.09 -8.38 14.84
CA ALA A 19 -5.31 -8.43 13.41
C ALA A 19 -6.00 -7.19 12.88
N GLN A 20 -6.24 -6.19 13.71
CA GLN A 20 -6.88 -4.99 13.25
C GLN A 20 -6.01 -4.30 12.22
N GLU A 21 -6.63 -3.91 11.13
CA GLU A 21 -5.92 -3.30 10.02
C GLU A 21 -5.71 -1.83 10.27
N LYS A 22 -4.55 -1.36 9.87
CA LYS A 22 -4.27 0.05 9.93
C LYS A 22 -4.97 0.75 8.80
N VAL A 23 -5.56 1.89 9.08
CA VAL A 23 -6.20 2.70 8.06
C VAL A 23 -5.16 3.67 7.51
N TYR A 24 -5.04 3.70 6.19
CA TYR A 24 -4.09 4.57 5.52
C TYR A 24 -4.80 5.77 4.92
N THR A 25 -4.12 6.89 4.93
CA THR A 25 -4.61 8.12 4.33
C THR A 25 -3.60 8.58 3.31
N VAL A 26 -3.98 9.53 2.49
CA VAL A 26 -3.07 10.10 1.51
C VAL A 26 -1.83 10.68 2.20
N ASP A 27 -2.01 11.23 3.40
CA ASP A 27 -0.91 11.87 4.10
C ASP A 27 0.04 10.91 4.77
N ASN A 28 -0.44 9.74 5.21
CA ASN A 28 0.45 8.82 5.91
C ASN A 28 0.99 7.68 5.05
N LEU A 29 0.68 7.67 3.75
CA LEU A 29 1.29 6.71 2.85
C LEU A 29 2.73 7.10 2.55
N PRO A 30 3.66 6.12 2.56
CA PRO A 30 5.04 6.42 2.16
C PRO A 30 5.08 6.85 0.69
N LYS A 31 5.79 7.91 0.42
CA LYS A 31 5.85 8.48 -0.93
C LYS A 31 7.00 7.86 -1.70
N VAL A 32 6.90 6.58 -1.96
CA VAL A 32 8.01 5.82 -2.52
C VAL A 32 8.45 6.32 -3.90
N HIS A 33 7.50 6.66 -4.74
CA HIS A 33 7.85 7.10 -6.09
C HIS A 33 8.51 8.48 -6.09
N LEU A 34 8.19 9.31 -5.12
CA LEU A 34 8.83 10.61 -5.01
C LEU A 34 10.26 10.48 -4.50
N GLN A 35 10.52 9.45 -3.72
CA GLN A 35 11.85 9.20 -3.18
C GLN A 35 12.72 8.44 -4.16
N ASN A 36 12.13 7.57 -4.96
CA ASN A 36 12.86 6.77 -5.92
C ASN A 36 11.98 6.62 -7.16
N LYS A 37 12.38 7.24 -8.25
CA LYS A 37 11.58 7.26 -9.46
C LYS A 37 11.39 5.89 -10.11
N MET A 38 12.15 4.90 -9.68
CA MET A 38 12.02 3.56 -10.22
C MET A 38 11.13 2.67 -9.33
N GLN A 39 10.58 3.22 -8.25
CA GLN A 39 9.65 2.51 -7.39
C GLN A 39 8.26 3.06 -7.59
N TYR A 40 7.35 2.19 -7.99
CA TYR A 40 5.97 2.58 -8.29
C TYR A 40 4.96 1.97 -7.33
N VAL A 41 5.37 0.95 -6.56
CA VAL A 41 4.46 0.23 -5.68
C VAL A 41 4.67 0.67 -4.25
N CYS A 42 3.61 1.20 -3.65
CA CYS A 42 3.60 1.55 -2.24
C CYS A 42 2.93 0.41 -1.48
N ASN A 43 3.70 -0.33 -0.71
CA ASN A 43 3.23 -1.56 -0.06
C ASN A 43 3.65 -1.54 1.41
N PRO A 44 3.17 -0.54 2.18
CA PRO A 44 3.68 -0.34 3.54
C PRO A 44 3.31 -1.46 4.51
N ALA A 45 2.23 -2.18 4.24
CA ALA A 45 1.82 -3.27 5.13
C ALA A 45 2.37 -4.62 4.71
N GLY A 46 3.17 -4.66 3.65
CA GLY A 46 3.78 -5.92 3.23
C GLY A 46 2.80 -6.93 2.68
N ILE A 47 1.70 -6.47 2.10
CA ILE A 47 0.70 -7.38 1.55
C ILE A 47 1.25 -8.13 0.35
N LEU A 48 1.99 -7.44 -0.51
CA LEU A 48 2.67 -8.07 -1.63
C LEU A 48 4.07 -8.48 -1.23
N SER A 49 4.59 -9.55 -1.84
CA SER A 49 5.97 -9.94 -1.60
C SER A 49 6.90 -8.92 -2.26
N GLN A 50 8.13 -8.89 -1.81
CA GLN A 50 9.13 -8.00 -2.39
C GLN A 50 9.36 -8.33 -3.86
N ALA A 51 9.37 -9.62 -4.19
CA ALA A 51 9.55 -10.04 -5.58
C ALA A 51 8.43 -9.52 -6.47
N ALA A 52 7.19 -9.56 -5.97
CA ALA A 52 6.06 -9.04 -6.72
C ALA A 52 6.19 -7.53 -6.92
N CYS A 53 6.58 -6.81 -5.90
CA CYS A 53 6.78 -5.38 -6.00
C CYS A 53 7.85 -5.05 -7.02
N ASP A 54 8.95 -5.78 -6.99
CA ASP A 54 10.05 -5.54 -7.94
C ASP A 54 9.60 -5.77 -9.37
N SER A 55 8.80 -6.81 -9.60
CA SER A 55 8.29 -7.11 -10.92
C SER A 55 7.37 -6.01 -11.44
N ILE A 56 6.49 -5.54 -10.57
CA ILE A 56 5.57 -4.48 -10.94
C ILE A 56 6.33 -3.18 -11.20
N ASP A 57 7.31 -2.87 -10.35
CA ASP A 57 8.13 -1.69 -10.55
C ASP A 57 8.81 -1.71 -11.91
N ALA A 58 9.36 -2.86 -12.28
CA ALA A 58 10.05 -2.99 -13.57
C ALA A 58 9.09 -2.78 -14.73
N MET A 59 7.90 -3.34 -14.63
CA MET A 59 6.92 -3.21 -15.71
C MET A 59 6.43 -1.76 -15.83
N LEU A 60 6.20 -1.11 -14.71
CA LEU A 60 5.71 0.27 -14.73
C LEU A 60 6.80 1.24 -15.18
N TYR A 61 8.05 0.94 -14.82
CA TYR A 61 9.15 1.74 -15.30
C TYR A 61 9.26 1.65 -16.83
N ALA A 62 9.15 0.43 -17.37
CA ALA A 62 9.20 0.24 -18.81
C ALA A 62 8.04 0.96 -19.49
N LEU A 63 6.85 0.90 -18.89
CA LEU A 63 5.69 1.58 -19.44
C LEU A 63 5.91 3.08 -19.52
N GLU A 64 6.45 3.65 -18.47
CA GLU A 64 6.70 5.09 -18.44
C GLU A 64 7.74 5.48 -19.49
N GLN A 65 8.80 4.67 -19.63
CA GLN A 65 9.84 4.97 -20.60
C GLN A 65 9.33 4.89 -22.03
N GLN A 66 8.40 3.97 -22.29
CA GLN A 66 7.90 3.78 -23.64
C GLN A 66 6.75 4.72 -24.01
N THR A 67 5.92 5.09 -23.05
CA THR A 67 4.69 5.82 -23.34
C THR A 67 4.58 7.16 -22.62
N GLY A 68 5.38 7.40 -21.61
CA GLY A 68 5.25 8.60 -20.80
C GLY A 68 4.14 8.50 -19.76
N ILE A 69 3.47 7.36 -19.67
CA ILE A 69 2.40 7.17 -18.70
C ILE A 69 3.02 6.81 -17.34
N GLU A 70 2.71 7.60 -16.34
CA GLU A 70 3.22 7.38 -14.99
C GLU A 70 2.11 6.77 -14.14
N THR A 71 2.39 5.64 -13.51
CA THR A 71 1.40 4.90 -12.72
C THR A 71 1.96 4.62 -11.33
N VAL A 72 1.12 4.75 -10.33
CA VAL A 72 1.50 4.42 -8.95
C VAL A 72 0.49 3.42 -8.42
N VAL A 73 0.97 2.41 -7.72
CA VAL A 73 0.12 1.37 -7.14
C VAL A 73 0.26 1.43 -5.63
N ALA A 74 -0.85 1.60 -4.94
CA ALA A 74 -0.85 1.59 -3.47
C ALA A 74 -1.63 0.37 -3.00
N VAL A 75 -0.96 -0.49 -2.24
CA VAL A 75 -1.57 -1.72 -1.74
C VAL A 75 -1.65 -1.60 -0.22
N VAL A 76 -2.84 -1.36 0.27
CA VAL A 76 -3.04 -1.13 1.70
C VAL A 76 -4.24 -1.93 2.19
N PRO A 77 -4.28 -2.28 3.48
CA PRO A 77 -5.40 -3.06 4.00
C PRO A 77 -6.69 -2.26 4.08
N SER A 78 -6.63 -0.95 4.25
CA SER A 78 -7.84 -0.16 4.41
C SER A 78 -7.56 1.32 4.19
N ILE A 79 -8.47 2.01 3.55
CA ILE A 79 -8.45 3.46 3.47
C ILE A 79 -9.60 4.05 4.30
N GLY A 80 -10.19 3.24 5.18
CA GLY A 80 -11.27 3.67 6.02
C GLY A 80 -12.53 3.88 5.21
N GLU A 81 -13.24 4.95 5.50
CA GLU A 81 -14.48 5.24 4.81
C GLU A 81 -14.30 6.20 3.65
N THR A 82 -13.08 6.53 3.32
CA THR A 82 -12.82 7.39 2.19
C THR A 82 -13.18 6.68 0.90
N ASP A 83 -13.83 7.38 0.00
CA ASP A 83 -14.17 6.82 -1.29
C ASP A 83 -12.89 6.52 -2.08
N CYS A 84 -12.87 5.40 -2.75
CA CYS A 84 -11.67 4.95 -3.46
C CYS A 84 -11.28 5.93 -4.56
N PHE A 85 -12.24 6.45 -5.29
CA PHE A 85 -11.95 7.41 -6.35
C PHE A 85 -11.35 8.69 -5.76
N ASP A 86 -11.93 9.19 -4.67
CA ASP A 86 -11.43 10.39 -4.04
C ASP A 86 -10.03 10.18 -3.50
N PHE A 87 -9.78 9.02 -2.92
CA PHE A 87 -8.47 8.70 -2.39
C PHE A 87 -7.42 8.73 -3.50
N CYS A 88 -7.70 8.07 -4.60
CA CYS A 88 -6.76 8.02 -5.71
C CYS A 88 -6.55 9.39 -6.33
N HIS A 89 -7.61 10.16 -6.46
CA HIS A 89 -7.53 11.49 -7.05
C HIS A 89 -6.65 12.40 -6.18
N GLN A 90 -6.85 12.36 -4.87
CA GLN A 90 -6.06 13.15 -3.96
C GLN A 90 -4.61 12.70 -3.94
N LEU A 91 -4.39 11.40 -4.05
CA LEU A 91 -3.04 10.86 -4.04
C LEU A 91 -2.27 11.33 -5.26
N LEU A 92 -2.90 11.26 -6.43
CA LEU A 92 -2.25 11.72 -7.65
C LEU A 92 -1.88 13.21 -7.56
N ASN A 93 -2.79 14.01 -7.01
CA ASN A 93 -2.52 15.42 -6.88
C ASN A 93 -1.41 15.73 -5.88
N LYS A 94 -1.44 15.05 -4.74
CA LYS A 94 -0.45 15.30 -3.72
C LYS A 94 0.94 14.82 -4.12
N TRP A 95 1.00 13.70 -4.81
CA TRP A 95 2.29 13.17 -5.23
C TRP A 95 2.75 13.76 -6.56
N GLY A 96 1.89 14.48 -7.25
CA GLY A 96 2.24 15.07 -8.54
C GLY A 96 2.42 14.08 -9.65
N VAL A 97 1.81 12.92 -9.53
CA VAL A 97 1.93 11.87 -10.53
C VAL A 97 1.14 12.27 -11.77
N GLY A 98 1.76 12.14 -12.92
CA GLY A 98 1.12 12.45 -14.19
C GLY A 98 0.95 13.91 -14.51
N LYS A 99 1.51 14.82 -13.68
CA LYS A 99 1.36 16.17 -13.93
C LYS A 99 2.40 16.64 -14.83
N LYS A 100 2.46 16.62 -15.84
CA LYS A 100 3.41 17.04 -16.67
C LYS A 100 3.25 18.21 -17.11
N ASP A 101 3.50 18.69 -17.16
CA ASP A 101 3.28 19.76 -17.57
C ASP A 101 2.71 19.87 -18.54
N LYS A 102 2.47 19.63 -18.56
CA LYS A 102 1.81 19.60 -19.27
C LYS A 102 1.51 20.26 -19.41
#